data_89e72030c353cad35026268f63162e02
#
_entry.id   89e72030c353cad35026268f63162e02
#
_cell.length_a   1.000
_cell.length_b   1.000
_cell.length_c   1.000
_cell.angle_alpha   90.00
_cell.angle_beta   90.00
_cell.angle_gamma   90.00
#
_symmetry.space_group_name_H-M   'P 1'
#
loop_
_entity.id
_entity.type
_entity.pdbx_description
1 polymer ?
#
loop_
_entity_poly.entity_id
_entity_poly.type
_entity_poly.pdbx_seq_one_letter_code
_entity_poly.pdbx_strand_id
1 'polypeptide(L)'
;MLDQVNLNQPDIDKGTYKETHDALIERLVTLQQQARLQSVGLVVLFEGWNGAGKGSRISDLMFNLDARATSVHVTGDFDVDEARAFSDAGHNVTGYWPFMQQFWQALGPRGAITFYDRGWYSVAAERAMCRAFGGLNPKRKEGKKDTVRGDQLAARKEAGVCLASIREFERGLVDDGYEVVKFFIHVSAEGQRERLERLAADPTTAWRVDKKRLERIGNYEYAYSIYDLMLEGSNFAFAPWTLVNGEDKRRANIVIAQTLVRALESALARKEAANSASAASAASSVEPVSPEVPVNSADGAAKQPPRFAAPATSRFHLIDDAPTLAGVDHSLSLSPEEYKDELKSLQKRLFRLESNMYQARIPLMVMYEGWDAAGKGGNIKRVAQSLDARAYTIFPSPAPTAPELAHPHLWRYWTRLPKAGHVGIYDRSWYGRVLVERVEGYASPERLTQAYDEINAFEKDLVDWGAILLKFWVEVSPDEQLRRFEERQSNPAKQWKITDDDWRNREKYPQYKEAIEDMFRLTSTSFAPWIILESDDKRYARVKALRTIVAALEDAGLSD
;
A
#
# COMPACT_ATOMS: atom_id res chain seq x y z
N MET A 1 21.55 -13.47 -12.89
CA MET A 1 22.06 -12.13 -12.45
C MET A 1 23.26 -12.25 -11.50
N LEU A 2 23.20 -13.12 -10.50
CA LEU A 2 24.27 -13.25 -9.48
C LEU A 2 25.60 -13.74 -10.07
N ASP A 3 25.56 -14.53 -11.14
CA ASP A 3 26.72 -14.99 -11.90
C ASP A 3 27.53 -13.86 -12.57
N GLN A 4 26.95 -12.68 -12.71
CA GLN A 4 27.59 -11.48 -13.29
C GLN A 4 28.49 -10.77 -12.28
N VAL A 5 28.42 -11.13 -10.99
CA VAL A 5 29.24 -10.48 -9.95
C VAL A 5 30.62 -11.13 -9.90
N ASN A 6 31.63 -10.37 -10.28
CA ASN A 6 33.01 -10.83 -10.13
C ASN A 6 33.45 -10.73 -8.66
N LEU A 7 33.50 -11.86 -7.97
CA LEU A 7 33.92 -11.94 -6.56
C LEU A 7 35.44 -11.93 -6.38
N ASN A 8 36.22 -12.20 -7.46
CA ASN A 8 37.69 -12.32 -7.42
C ASN A 8 38.41 -11.01 -7.82
N GLN A 9 37.81 -9.86 -7.51
CA GLN A 9 38.45 -8.58 -7.76
C GLN A 9 39.53 -8.29 -6.72
N PRO A 10 40.66 -7.68 -7.10
CA PRO A 10 41.70 -7.29 -6.15
C PRO A 10 41.19 -6.26 -5.13
N ASP A 11 41.65 -6.35 -3.91
CA ASP A 11 41.28 -5.43 -2.83
C ASP A 11 41.69 -3.99 -3.18
N ILE A 12 40.84 -3.02 -2.76
CA ILE A 12 41.18 -1.61 -2.85
C ILE A 12 42.15 -1.25 -1.72
N ASP A 13 43.25 -0.57 -2.05
CA ASP A 13 44.19 -0.09 -1.03
C ASP A 13 43.54 0.95 -0.10
N LYS A 14 44.08 1.09 1.11
CA LYS A 14 43.50 1.93 2.17
C LYS A 14 43.53 3.43 1.83
N GLY A 15 44.54 3.89 1.09
CA GLY A 15 44.68 5.31 0.73
C GLY A 15 43.62 5.74 -0.28
N THR A 16 43.56 5.02 -1.39
CA THR A 16 42.56 5.21 -2.46
C THR A 16 41.14 5.08 -1.91
N TYR A 17 40.90 4.07 -1.04
CA TYR A 17 39.61 3.92 -0.39
C TYR A 17 39.23 5.17 0.41
N LYS A 18 40.12 5.65 1.27
CA LYS A 18 39.80 6.78 2.15
C LYS A 18 39.49 8.04 1.35
N GLU A 19 40.30 8.39 0.38
CA GLU A 19 40.10 9.59 -0.44
C GLU A 19 38.76 9.52 -1.22
N THR A 20 38.52 8.40 -1.89
CA THR A 20 37.30 8.23 -2.68
C THR A 20 36.06 8.18 -1.80
N HIS A 21 36.11 7.45 -0.68
CA HIS A 21 34.98 7.31 0.23
C HIS A 21 34.62 8.63 0.90
N ASP A 22 35.63 9.37 1.44
CA ASP A 22 35.39 10.64 2.10
C ASP A 22 34.76 11.67 1.16
N ALA A 23 35.21 11.76 -0.09
CA ALA A 23 34.61 12.64 -1.11
C ALA A 23 33.16 12.26 -1.46
N LEU A 24 32.88 10.97 -1.58
CA LEU A 24 31.51 10.49 -1.85
C LEU A 24 30.57 10.78 -0.67
N ILE A 25 31.04 10.58 0.56
CA ILE A 25 30.24 10.87 1.76
C ILE A 25 29.95 12.36 1.89
N GLU A 26 30.93 13.24 1.68
CA GLU A 26 30.72 14.69 1.67
C GLU A 26 29.67 15.10 0.64
N ARG A 27 29.77 14.54 -0.57
CA ARG A 27 28.77 14.78 -1.62
C ARG A 27 27.39 14.27 -1.21
N LEU A 28 27.31 13.07 -0.64
CA LEU A 28 26.05 12.44 -0.20
C LEU A 28 25.35 13.26 0.89
N VAL A 29 26.11 13.79 1.87
CA VAL A 29 25.59 14.68 2.92
C VAL A 29 24.98 15.95 2.31
N THR A 30 25.66 16.54 1.34
CA THR A 30 25.13 17.73 0.61
C THR A 30 23.83 17.40 -0.12
N LEU A 31 23.80 16.28 -0.84
CA LEU A 31 22.61 15.84 -1.57
C LEU A 31 21.44 15.48 -0.65
N GLN A 32 21.71 14.93 0.54
CA GLN A 32 20.67 14.68 1.54
C GLN A 32 19.96 15.98 1.95
N GLN A 33 20.70 17.05 2.18
CA GLN A 33 20.08 18.35 2.53
C GLN A 33 19.26 18.91 1.38
N GLN A 34 19.74 18.79 0.14
CA GLN A 34 18.99 19.21 -1.05
C GLN A 34 17.70 18.37 -1.23
N ALA A 35 17.78 17.06 -1.07
CA ALA A 35 16.63 16.16 -1.14
C ALA A 35 15.58 16.52 -0.07
N ARG A 36 16.01 16.85 1.14
CA ARG A 36 15.13 17.29 2.22
C ARG A 36 14.38 18.58 1.86
N LEU A 37 15.10 19.59 1.33
CA LEU A 37 14.50 20.86 0.92
C LEU A 37 13.52 20.72 -0.23
N GLN A 38 13.79 19.82 -1.18
CA GLN A 38 12.95 19.58 -2.35
C GLN A 38 11.90 18.48 -2.14
N SER A 39 11.79 17.93 -0.92
CA SER A 39 10.87 16.83 -0.60
C SER A 39 11.05 15.60 -1.50
N VAL A 40 12.29 15.23 -1.81
CA VAL A 40 12.65 14.00 -2.51
C VAL A 40 12.93 12.92 -1.47
N GLY A 41 12.09 11.90 -1.38
CA GLY A 41 12.30 10.75 -0.49
C GLY A 41 13.28 9.75 -1.10
N LEU A 42 14.08 9.09 -0.25
CA LEU A 42 14.99 8.01 -0.68
C LEU A 42 14.69 6.75 0.13
N VAL A 43 14.40 5.67 -0.58
CA VAL A 43 14.20 4.33 -0.01
C VAL A 43 15.35 3.44 -0.46
N VAL A 44 16.10 2.91 0.50
CA VAL A 44 17.30 2.11 0.22
C VAL A 44 17.16 0.72 0.82
N LEU A 45 17.19 -0.29 -0.03
CA LEU A 45 17.16 -1.69 0.39
C LEU A 45 18.55 -2.28 0.43
N PHE A 46 18.85 -2.97 1.51
CA PHE A 46 20.03 -3.80 1.67
C PHE A 46 19.61 -5.27 1.76
N GLU A 47 19.70 -5.96 0.64
CA GLU A 47 19.40 -7.37 0.50
C GLU A 47 20.68 -8.21 0.36
N GLY A 48 20.57 -9.53 0.38
CA GLY A 48 21.69 -10.44 0.19
C GLY A 48 21.92 -11.38 1.37
N TRP A 49 23.01 -12.11 1.30
CA TRP A 49 23.31 -13.25 2.18
C TRP A 49 23.44 -12.86 3.65
N ASN A 50 23.15 -13.83 4.53
CA ASN A 50 23.51 -13.70 5.94
C ASN A 50 25.04 -13.64 6.05
N GLY A 51 25.55 -12.75 6.91
CA GLY A 51 26.99 -12.52 7.01
C GLY A 51 27.61 -11.66 5.89
N ALA A 52 26.84 -11.24 4.86
CA ALA A 52 27.37 -10.39 3.78
C ALA A 52 27.79 -8.97 4.23
N GLY A 53 27.38 -8.55 5.42
CA GLY A 53 27.81 -7.27 6.01
C GLY A 53 26.85 -6.10 5.75
N LYS A 54 25.57 -6.37 5.50
CA LYS A 54 24.53 -5.34 5.30
C LYS A 54 24.52 -4.28 6.40
N GLY A 55 24.37 -4.70 7.66
CA GLY A 55 24.33 -3.79 8.79
C GLY A 55 25.59 -2.92 8.93
N SER A 56 26.77 -3.43 8.56
CA SER A 56 27.99 -2.62 8.58
C SER A 56 27.99 -1.52 7.50
N ARG A 57 27.37 -1.77 6.36
CA ARG A 57 27.20 -0.77 5.28
C ARG A 57 26.20 0.31 5.70
N ILE A 58 25.09 -0.11 6.29
CA ILE A 58 24.08 0.81 6.85
C ILE A 58 24.72 1.67 7.95
N SER A 59 25.48 1.07 8.87
CA SER A 59 26.16 1.82 9.95
C SER A 59 27.13 2.85 9.39
N ASP A 60 27.92 2.51 8.38
CA ASP A 60 28.85 3.42 7.73
C ASP A 60 28.15 4.67 7.18
N LEU A 61 27.01 4.48 6.52
CA LEU A 61 26.16 5.57 6.02
C LEU A 61 25.55 6.37 7.18
N MET A 62 24.98 5.69 8.18
CA MET A 62 24.28 6.34 9.30
C MET A 62 25.21 7.21 10.16
N PHE A 63 26.48 6.86 10.30
CA PHE A 63 27.46 7.67 11.03
C PHE A 63 27.75 9.02 10.36
N ASN A 64 27.51 9.12 9.07
CA ASN A 64 27.86 10.27 8.26
C ASN A 64 26.65 11.14 7.86
N LEU A 65 25.46 10.56 7.79
CA LEU A 65 24.24 11.26 7.38
C LEU A 65 23.53 11.95 8.55
N ASP A 66 22.70 12.95 8.27
CA ASP A 66 21.85 13.60 9.27
C ASP A 66 20.80 12.61 9.79
N ALA A 67 21.00 12.14 11.03
CA ALA A 67 20.14 11.17 11.69
C ALA A 67 18.68 11.63 11.86
N ARG A 68 18.43 12.95 11.85
CA ARG A 68 17.05 13.51 11.98
C ARG A 68 16.19 13.28 10.74
N ALA A 69 16.83 13.05 9.60
CA ALA A 69 16.18 12.78 8.32
C ALA A 69 16.52 11.38 7.78
N THR A 70 16.91 10.47 8.66
CA THR A 70 17.32 9.12 8.30
C THR A 70 16.73 8.12 9.29
N SER A 71 16.16 7.04 8.78
CA SER A 71 15.63 5.93 9.60
C SER A 71 16.14 4.59 9.09
N VAL A 72 16.23 3.62 9.99
CA VAL A 72 16.58 2.23 9.65
C VAL A 72 15.46 1.32 10.14
N HIS A 73 14.89 0.56 9.23
CA HIS A 73 13.97 -0.51 9.54
C HIS A 73 14.67 -1.86 9.38
N VAL A 74 14.69 -2.63 10.46
CA VAL A 74 15.21 -4.01 10.44
C VAL A 74 14.02 -4.94 10.32
N THR A 75 13.89 -5.59 9.19
CA THR A 75 12.78 -6.52 8.96
C THR A 75 12.96 -7.77 9.80
N GLY A 76 11.92 -8.13 10.56
CA GLY A 76 11.85 -9.37 11.32
C GLY A 76 11.92 -10.61 10.41
N ASP A 77 12.23 -11.75 11.01
CA ASP A 77 12.19 -13.02 10.30
C ASP A 77 10.75 -13.39 9.93
N PHE A 78 10.59 -14.11 8.83
CA PHE A 78 9.29 -14.69 8.48
C PHE A 78 8.87 -15.70 9.55
N ASP A 79 7.70 -15.47 10.17
CA ASP A 79 7.17 -16.34 11.20
C ASP A 79 6.53 -17.58 10.57
N VAL A 80 7.29 -18.67 10.57
CA VAL A 80 6.86 -19.96 10.01
C VAL A 80 5.72 -20.57 10.83
N ASP A 81 5.74 -20.39 12.15
CA ASP A 81 4.72 -20.94 13.03
C ASP A 81 3.40 -20.19 12.85
N GLU A 82 3.47 -18.86 12.69
CA GLU A 82 2.31 -18.05 12.29
C GLU A 82 1.77 -18.52 10.93
N ALA A 83 2.60 -18.58 9.91
CA ALA A 83 2.19 -18.99 8.57
C ALA A 83 1.59 -20.39 8.53
N ARG A 84 2.13 -21.33 9.34
CA ARG A 84 1.57 -22.68 9.50
C ARG A 84 0.19 -22.64 10.16
N ALA A 85 0.04 -21.87 11.24
CA ALA A 85 -1.23 -21.75 11.95
C ALA A 85 -2.36 -21.19 11.04
N PHE A 86 -2.02 -20.29 10.12
CA PHE A 86 -2.97 -19.79 9.13
C PHE A 86 -3.24 -20.81 8.01
N SER A 87 -2.23 -21.55 7.56
CA SER A 87 -2.40 -22.62 6.56
C SER A 87 -3.27 -23.76 7.07
N ASP A 88 -3.11 -24.15 8.34
CA ASP A 88 -3.86 -25.23 8.97
C ASP A 88 -5.33 -24.86 9.24
N ALA A 89 -5.64 -23.58 9.35
CA ALA A 89 -7.01 -23.09 9.52
C ALA A 89 -7.90 -23.29 8.28
N GLY A 90 -7.31 -23.64 7.12
CA GLY A 90 -8.06 -23.99 5.89
C GLY A 90 -8.65 -22.80 5.14
N HIS A 91 -8.38 -21.58 5.57
CA HIS A 91 -8.78 -20.34 4.89
C HIS A 91 -7.58 -19.70 4.18
N ASN A 92 -7.87 -18.88 3.15
CA ASN A 92 -6.82 -18.25 2.33
C ASN A 92 -6.06 -17.10 3.01
N VAL A 93 -6.23 -16.91 4.31
CA VAL A 93 -5.55 -15.85 5.08
C VAL A 93 -4.08 -16.20 5.27
N THR A 94 -3.18 -15.28 4.95
CA THR A 94 -1.74 -15.53 4.86
C THR A 94 -0.93 -15.07 6.07
N GLY A 95 -1.56 -14.45 7.07
CA GLY A 95 -0.93 -13.95 8.28
C GLY A 95 -1.83 -12.96 9.02
N TYR A 96 -1.42 -12.48 10.19
CA TYR A 96 -2.18 -11.47 10.95
C TYR A 96 -2.30 -10.13 10.23
N TRP A 97 -1.33 -9.83 9.36
CA TRP A 97 -1.27 -8.59 8.60
C TRP A 97 -0.91 -8.84 7.13
N PRO A 98 -1.33 -7.98 6.20
CA PRO A 98 -0.88 -8.06 4.82
C PRO A 98 0.65 -7.95 4.73
N PHE A 99 1.24 -8.68 3.78
CA PHE A 99 2.69 -8.75 3.57
C PHE A 99 3.38 -7.37 3.52
N MET A 100 2.78 -6.41 2.81
CA MET A 100 3.40 -5.10 2.59
C MET A 100 3.19 -4.10 3.74
N GLN A 101 2.29 -4.36 4.69
CA GLN A 101 1.92 -3.39 5.73
C GLN A 101 3.11 -2.90 6.56
N GLN A 102 3.99 -3.79 7.00
CA GLN A 102 5.16 -3.42 7.81
C GLN A 102 6.09 -2.42 7.10
N PHE A 103 6.22 -2.55 5.78
CA PHE A 103 7.06 -1.68 4.97
C PHE A 103 6.42 -0.30 4.77
N TRP A 104 5.11 -0.25 4.61
CA TRP A 104 4.35 0.98 4.61
C TRP A 104 4.44 1.71 5.96
N GLN A 105 4.34 0.98 7.07
CA GLN A 105 4.45 1.56 8.43
C GLN A 105 5.85 2.13 8.71
N ALA A 106 6.88 1.52 8.15
CA ALA A 106 8.27 1.95 8.33
C ALA A 106 8.71 3.04 7.34
N LEU A 107 7.92 3.34 6.31
CA LEU A 107 8.24 4.34 5.30
C LEU A 107 8.35 5.73 5.92
N GLY A 108 9.50 6.39 5.72
CA GLY A 108 9.68 7.78 6.12
C GLY A 108 9.01 8.76 5.14
N PRO A 109 8.75 10.00 5.58
CA PRO A 109 8.15 11.02 4.73
C PRO A 109 9.07 11.41 3.55
N ARG A 110 8.50 12.01 2.51
CA ARG A 110 9.31 12.63 1.45
C ARG A 110 10.31 13.63 2.05
N GLY A 111 11.54 13.61 1.54
CA GLY A 111 12.67 14.37 2.08
C GLY A 111 13.50 13.61 3.12
N ALA A 112 13.06 12.42 3.55
CA ALA A 112 13.83 11.53 4.42
C ALA A 112 14.47 10.38 3.64
N ILE A 113 15.51 9.76 4.23
CA ILE A 113 16.13 8.52 3.78
C ILE A 113 15.66 7.38 4.69
N THR A 114 15.06 6.35 4.11
CA THR A 114 14.67 5.15 4.85
C THR A 114 15.51 3.97 4.36
N PHE A 115 16.30 3.41 5.26
CA PHE A 115 17.06 2.18 5.02
C PHE A 115 16.26 0.98 5.50
N TYR A 116 16.23 -0.08 4.68
CA TYR A 116 15.69 -1.38 5.05
C TYR A 116 16.84 -2.39 5.13
N ASP A 117 17.19 -2.82 6.36
CA ASP A 117 18.09 -3.97 6.57
C ASP A 117 17.25 -5.25 6.41
N ARG A 118 17.37 -5.86 5.25
CA ARG A 118 16.42 -6.84 4.72
C ARG A 118 15.04 -6.20 4.52
N GLY A 119 14.65 -6.09 3.30
CA GLY A 119 13.36 -5.51 2.93
C GLY A 119 12.36 -6.61 2.55
N TRP A 120 11.46 -6.22 1.70
CA TRP A 120 10.38 -7.07 1.21
C TRP A 120 10.86 -8.27 0.37
N TYR A 121 12.02 -8.20 -0.27
CA TYR A 121 12.58 -9.31 -1.03
C TYR A 121 13.12 -10.43 -0.14
N SER A 122 13.72 -10.09 1.01
CA SER A 122 14.12 -11.11 1.99
C SER A 122 12.93 -11.89 2.51
N VAL A 123 11.84 -11.22 2.86
CA VAL A 123 10.60 -11.87 3.34
C VAL A 123 9.97 -12.73 2.24
N ALA A 124 9.89 -12.21 1.01
CA ALA A 124 9.35 -12.94 -0.13
C ALA A 124 10.18 -14.20 -0.45
N ALA A 125 11.51 -14.10 -0.41
CA ALA A 125 12.40 -15.24 -0.60
C ALA A 125 12.25 -16.28 0.51
N GLU A 126 12.16 -15.87 1.77
CA GLU A 126 11.93 -16.79 2.90
C GLU A 126 10.59 -17.51 2.80
N ARG A 127 9.51 -16.81 2.41
CA ARG A 127 8.20 -17.42 2.12
C ARG A 127 8.30 -18.46 1.01
N ALA A 128 8.95 -18.13 -0.09
CA ALA A 128 9.14 -19.06 -1.22
C ALA A 128 9.95 -20.28 -0.80
N MET A 129 11.03 -20.12 -0.04
CA MET A 129 11.84 -21.21 0.50
C MET A 129 11.06 -22.09 1.46
N CYS A 130 10.27 -21.53 2.35
CA CYS A 130 9.42 -22.28 3.28
C CYS A 130 8.38 -23.14 2.54
N ARG A 131 7.78 -22.62 1.47
CA ARG A 131 6.85 -23.39 0.62
C ARG A 131 7.55 -24.58 -0.05
N ALA A 132 8.75 -24.37 -0.57
CA ALA A 132 9.50 -25.41 -1.26
C ALA A 132 9.94 -26.57 -0.35
N PHE A 133 10.43 -26.26 0.83
CA PHE A 133 10.89 -27.28 1.77
C PHE A 133 9.76 -27.99 2.52
N GLY A 134 8.48 -27.68 2.21
CA GLY A 134 7.35 -28.24 2.92
C GLY A 134 7.34 -27.87 4.42
N GLY A 135 8.03 -26.79 4.78
CA GLY A 135 8.16 -26.30 6.16
C GLY A 135 6.84 -25.96 6.83
N LEU A 136 5.76 -25.89 6.05
CA LEU A 136 4.40 -25.76 6.55
C LEU A 136 3.71 -27.11 6.82
N ASN A 137 4.36 -28.26 6.53
CA ASN A 137 3.76 -29.59 6.76
C ASN A 137 4.61 -30.46 7.72
N PRO A 138 4.23 -30.57 9.00
CA PRO A 138 5.00 -31.30 10.03
C PRO A 138 5.03 -32.82 9.84
N LYS A 139 4.26 -33.39 8.90
CA LYS A 139 4.18 -34.84 8.65
C LYS A 139 5.16 -35.35 7.59
N ARG A 140 6.00 -34.49 7.03
CA ARG A 140 6.92 -34.88 5.95
C ARG A 140 8.18 -35.52 6.52
N LYS A 141 8.31 -36.83 6.34
CA LYS A 141 9.54 -37.56 6.66
C LYS A 141 10.64 -37.22 5.64
N GLU A 142 11.82 -36.88 6.14
CA GLU A 142 13.04 -36.76 5.33
C GLU A 142 13.27 -38.03 4.49
N GLY A 143 13.47 -37.91 3.18
CA GLY A 143 13.98 -39.05 2.42
C GLY A 143 13.49 -39.34 1.00
N LYS A 144 12.84 -38.44 0.25
CA LYS A 144 12.54 -38.69 -1.16
C LYS A 144 13.08 -37.60 -2.09
N LYS A 145 14.05 -37.98 -2.96
CA LYS A 145 14.67 -37.10 -3.97
C LYS A 145 13.70 -36.53 -5.03
N ASP A 146 12.53 -37.13 -5.24
CA ASP A 146 11.56 -36.69 -6.27
C ASP A 146 10.70 -35.50 -5.86
N THR A 147 10.78 -35.04 -4.65
CA THR A 147 9.99 -33.94 -4.11
C THR A 147 10.56 -32.55 -4.45
N VAL A 148 11.81 -32.47 -4.85
CA VAL A 148 12.51 -31.19 -5.12
C VAL A 148 11.88 -30.44 -6.30
N ARG A 149 11.40 -31.12 -7.33
CA ARG A 149 10.85 -30.48 -8.54
C ARG A 149 9.44 -29.89 -8.35
N GLY A 150 8.59 -30.57 -7.59
CA GLY A 150 7.25 -30.05 -7.25
C GLY A 150 7.33 -28.86 -6.30
N ASP A 151 8.26 -28.90 -5.37
CA ASP A 151 8.49 -27.84 -4.40
C ASP A 151 9.05 -26.57 -5.04
N GLN A 152 9.88 -26.67 -6.09
CA GLN A 152 10.36 -25.51 -6.85
C GLN A 152 9.24 -24.78 -7.59
N LEU A 153 8.24 -25.48 -8.10
CA LEU A 153 7.09 -24.85 -8.75
C LEU A 153 6.25 -24.05 -7.75
N ALA A 154 6.01 -24.62 -6.57
CA ALA A 154 5.31 -23.94 -5.49
C ALA A 154 6.07 -22.69 -5.00
N ALA A 155 7.40 -22.79 -4.87
CA ALA A 155 8.25 -21.66 -4.53
C ALA A 155 8.19 -20.53 -5.58
N ARG A 156 8.26 -20.89 -6.87
CA ARG A 156 8.15 -19.91 -7.97
C ARG A 156 6.79 -19.23 -8.00
N LYS A 157 5.71 -19.97 -7.73
CA LYS A 157 4.35 -19.42 -7.65
C LYS A 157 4.24 -18.41 -6.49
N GLU A 158 4.74 -18.77 -5.30
CA GLU A 158 4.73 -17.88 -4.13
C GLU A 158 5.58 -16.63 -4.36
N ALA A 159 6.78 -16.79 -4.92
CA ALA A 159 7.63 -15.67 -5.32
C ALA A 159 6.91 -14.73 -6.30
N GLY A 160 6.22 -15.29 -7.31
CA GLY A 160 5.47 -14.51 -8.30
C GLY A 160 4.37 -13.65 -7.69
N VAL A 161 3.62 -14.17 -6.72
CA VAL A 161 2.59 -13.41 -5.99
C VAL A 161 3.21 -12.26 -5.22
N CYS A 162 4.28 -12.51 -4.46
CA CYS A 162 4.98 -11.46 -3.72
C CYS A 162 5.57 -10.39 -4.66
N LEU A 163 6.17 -10.80 -5.79
CA LEU A 163 6.78 -9.88 -6.75
C LEU A 163 5.74 -8.95 -7.40
N ALA A 164 4.50 -9.40 -7.58
CA ALA A 164 3.43 -8.54 -8.08
C ALA A 164 3.14 -7.39 -7.10
N SER A 165 2.90 -7.67 -5.82
CA SER A 165 2.69 -6.66 -4.77
C SER A 165 3.90 -5.74 -4.60
N ILE A 166 5.12 -6.29 -4.66
CA ILE A 166 6.36 -5.52 -4.57
C ILE A 166 6.47 -4.52 -5.73
N ARG A 167 6.17 -4.96 -6.95
CA ARG A 167 6.21 -4.09 -8.13
C ARG A 167 5.28 -2.89 -8.00
N GLU A 168 4.07 -3.13 -7.51
CA GLU A 168 3.08 -2.06 -7.28
C GLU A 168 3.56 -1.08 -6.21
N PHE A 169 4.10 -1.60 -5.11
CA PHE A 169 4.65 -0.78 -4.04
C PHE A 169 5.80 0.10 -4.53
N GLU A 170 6.82 -0.49 -5.17
CA GLU A 170 7.97 0.26 -5.68
C GLU A 170 7.55 1.27 -6.74
N ARG A 171 6.62 0.91 -7.63
CA ARG A 171 6.08 1.81 -8.64
C ARG A 171 5.36 3.00 -7.98
N GLY A 172 4.46 2.71 -7.04
CA GLY A 172 3.72 3.75 -6.31
C GLY A 172 4.65 4.72 -5.55
N LEU A 173 5.75 4.22 -4.99
CA LEU A 173 6.79 5.06 -4.36
C LEU A 173 7.45 5.99 -5.38
N VAL A 174 7.90 5.44 -6.52
CA VAL A 174 8.58 6.23 -7.57
C VAL A 174 7.63 7.27 -8.15
N ASP A 175 6.40 6.90 -8.43
CA ASP A 175 5.38 7.80 -8.97
C ASP A 175 5.00 8.91 -7.96
N ASP A 176 5.15 8.65 -6.65
CA ASP A 176 4.93 9.63 -5.57
C ASP A 176 6.19 10.47 -5.23
N GLY A 177 7.26 10.35 -6.00
CA GLY A 177 8.47 11.17 -5.87
C GLY A 177 9.52 10.64 -4.90
N TYR A 178 9.49 9.33 -4.59
CA TYR A 178 10.60 8.66 -3.94
C TYR A 178 11.58 8.11 -4.97
N GLU A 179 12.86 8.09 -4.61
CA GLU A 179 13.87 7.31 -5.30
C GLU A 179 14.03 5.97 -4.59
N VAL A 180 13.97 4.86 -5.32
CA VAL A 180 14.12 3.50 -4.77
C VAL A 180 15.43 2.90 -5.25
N VAL A 181 16.37 2.68 -4.32
CA VAL A 181 17.68 2.09 -4.58
C VAL A 181 17.77 0.72 -3.94
N LYS A 182 18.12 -0.29 -4.73
CA LYS A 182 18.18 -1.68 -4.29
C LYS A 182 19.59 -2.24 -4.41
N PHE A 183 20.14 -2.68 -3.27
CA PHE A 183 21.43 -3.36 -3.20
C PHE A 183 21.25 -4.83 -2.87
N PHE A 184 21.87 -5.70 -3.65
CA PHE A 184 22.05 -7.10 -3.27
C PHE A 184 23.55 -7.35 -3.01
N ILE A 185 23.89 -7.60 -1.75
CA ILE A 185 25.28 -7.87 -1.36
C ILE A 185 25.56 -9.36 -1.52
N HIS A 186 26.34 -9.69 -2.55
CA HIS A 186 26.69 -11.05 -2.92
C HIS A 186 28.05 -11.45 -2.34
N VAL A 187 28.09 -12.65 -1.76
CA VAL A 187 29.30 -13.31 -1.27
C VAL A 187 29.28 -14.77 -1.69
N SER A 188 30.45 -15.39 -1.84
CA SER A 188 30.58 -16.82 -2.13
C SER A 188 30.05 -17.68 -0.97
N ALA A 189 29.76 -18.94 -1.25
CA ALA A 189 29.37 -19.90 -0.21
C ALA A 189 30.47 -20.06 0.86
N GLU A 190 31.72 -20.05 0.44
CA GLU A 190 32.87 -20.12 1.33
C GLU A 190 33.02 -18.86 2.18
N GLY A 191 32.97 -17.68 1.55
CA GLY A 191 33.03 -16.39 2.25
C GLY A 191 31.87 -16.21 3.23
N GLN A 192 30.67 -16.68 2.90
CA GLN A 192 29.54 -16.69 3.81
C GLN A 192 29.82 -17.57 5.04
N ARG A 193 30.25 -18.81 4.83
CA ARG A 193 30.55 -19.77 5.89
C ARG A 193 31.59 -19.22 6.87
N GLU A 194 32.75 -18.76 6.37
CA GLU A 194 33.82 -18.21 7.19
C GLU A 194 33.37 -17.01 8.04
N ARG A 195 32.52 -16.16 7.47
CA ARG A 195 32.01 -14.99 8.19
C ARG A 195 31.03 -15.38 9.29
N LEU A 196 30.15 -16.35 9.03
CA LEU A 196 29.21 -16.86 10.04
C LEU A 196 29.95 -17.58 11.17
N GLU A 197 30.97 -18.39 10.88
CA GLU A 197 31.83 -19.02 11.87
C GLU A 197 32.55 -17.98 12.75
N ARG A 198 33.09 -16.95 12.15
CA ARG A 198 33.75 -15.83 12.86
C ARG A 198 32.77 -15.09 13.77
N LEU A 199 31.56 -14.78 13.27
CA LEU A 199 30.53 -14.12 14.08
C LEU A 199 30.06 -15.01 15.24
N ALA A 200 29.95 -16.31 15.03
CA ALA A 200 29.54 -17.28 16.05
C ALA A 200 30.62 -17.50 17.15
N ALA A 201 31.89 -17.36 16.77
CA ALA A 201 33.02 -17.54 17.68
C ALA A 201 33.23 -16.33 18.63
N ASP A 202 32.77 -15.14 18.26
CA ASP A 202 32.88 -13.94 19.08
C ASP A 202 31.65 -13.76 19.97
N PRO A 203 31.77 -13.80 21.31
CA PRO A 203 30.64 -13.64 22.22
C PRO A 203 29.83 -12.35 22.02
N THR A 204 30.46 -11.29 21.52
CA THR A 204 29.80 -10.00 21.28
C THR A 204 28.94 -9.99 20.01
N THR A 205 29.16 -10.92 19.09
CA THR A 205 28.44 -11.02 17.81
C THR A 205 27.74 -12.36 17.60
N ALA A 206 27.93 -13.36 18.46
CA ALA A 206 27.34 -14.69 18.33
C ALA A 206 25.81 -14.67 18.23
N TRP A 207 25.15 -13.73 18.92
CA TRP A 207 23.71 -13.52 18.87
C TRP A 207 23.18 -13.13 17.49
N ARG A 208 24.04 -12.66 16.58
CA ARG A 208 23.68 -12.31 15.19
C ARG A 208 23.54 -13.54 14.28
N VAL A 209 23.98 -14.71 14.75
CA VAL A 209 23.92 -15.97 13.99
C VAL A 209 22.70 -16.76 14.43
N ASP A 210 21.58 -16.57 13.74
CA ASP A 210 20.36 -17.34 13.98
C ASP A 210 20.48 -18.72 13.31
N LYS A 211 20.74 -19.76 14.12
CA LYS A 211 20.85 -21.15 13.65
C LYS A 211 19.56 -21.67 13.01
N LYS A 212 18.40 -21.33 13.60
CA LYS A 212 17.10 -21.75 13.05
C LYS A 212 16.85 -21.16 11.67
N ARG A 213 17.27 -19.92 11.46
CA ARG A 213 17.19 -19.27 10.16
C ARG A 213 18.13 -19.92 9.15
N LEU A 214 19.36 -20.21 9.54
CA LEU A 214 20.32 -20.89 8.66
C LEU A 214 19.80 -22.28 8.25
N GLU A 215 19.20 -23.03 9.16
CA GLU A 215 18.54 -24.30 8.90
C GLU A 215 17.35 -24.14 7.93
N ARG A 216 16.57 -23.07 8.06
CA ARG A 216 15.42 -22.77 7.17
C ARG A 216 15.83 -22.38 5.75
N ILE A 217 16.89 -21.60 5.62
CA ILE A 217 17.43 -21.18 4.30
C ILE A 217 18.08 -22.38 3.60
N GLY A 218 18.52 -23.38 4.35
CA GLY A 218 19.04 -24.63 3.84
C GLY A 218 20.33 -24.48 3.05
N ASN A 219 20.42 -25.20 1.93
CA ASN A 219 21.60 -25.22 1.08
C ASN A 219 21.77 -23.88 0.32
N TYR A 220 23.00 -23.36 0.31
CA TYR A 220 23.38 -22.14 -0.41
C TYR A 220 22.94 -22.17 -1.89
N GLU A 221 23.15 -23.27 -2.61
CA GLU A 221 22.80 -23.39 -4.03
C GLU A 221 21.28 -23.22 -4.27
N TYR A 222 20.47 -23.74 -3.36
CA TYR A 222 19.04 -23.58 -3.45
C TYR A 222 18.62 -22.14 -3.17
N ALA A 223 19.15 -21.54 -2.10
CA ALA A 223 18.91 -20.14 -1.79
C ALA A 223 19.39 -19.23 -2.93
N TYR A 224 20.52 -19.56 -3.55
CA TYR A 224 21.03 -18.87 -4.75
C TYR A 224 19.99 -18.88 -5.87
N SER A 225 19.40 -20.03 -6.17
CA SER A 225 18.40 -20.15 -7.25
C SER A 225 17.14 -19.31 -6.99
N ILE A 226 16.71 -19.19 -5.73
CA ILE A 226 15.55 -18.36 -5.34
C ILE A 226 15.90 -16.87 -5.40
N TYR A 227 17.06 -16.47 -4.88
CA TYR A 227 17.50 -15.07 -4.96
C TYR A 227 17.71 -14.62 -6.40
N ASP A 228 18.33 -15.47 -7.25
CA ASP A 228 18.56 -15.13 -8.65
C ASP A 228 17.23 -14.97 -9.41
N LEU A 229 16.27 -15.87 -9.18
CA LEU A 229 14.92 -15.76 -9.71
C LEU A 229 14.23 -14.44 -9.27
N MET A 230 14.38 -14.08 -8.01
CA MET A 230 13.76 -12.85 -7.48
C MET A 230 14.42 -11.59 -8.07
N LEU A 231 15.73 -11.59 -8.20
CA LEU A 231 16.49 -10.50 -8.80
C LEU A 231 16.09 -10.28 -10.28
N GLU A 232 16.02 -11.38 -11.06
CA GLU A 232 15.60 -11.32 -12.46
C GLU A 232 14.15 -10.83 -12.61
N GLY A 233 13.24 -11.35 -11.77
CA GLY A 233 11.81 -10.99 -11.80
C GLY A 233 11.51 -9.57 -11.29
N SER A 234 12.48 -8.91 -10.67
CA SER A 234 12.29 -7.58 -10.06
C SER A 234 13.32 -6.53 -10.47
N ASN A 235 14.09 -6.77 -11.52
CA ASN A 235 15.01 -5.77 -12.05
C ASN A 235 14.24 -4.75 -12.91
N PHE A 236 13.41 -3.96 -12.26
CA PHE A 236 12.55 -2.98 -12.92
C PHE A 236 13.38 -1.79 -13.43
N ALA A 237 13.05 -1.29 -14.64
CA ALA A 237 13.73 -0.14 -15.22
C ALA A 237 13.61 1.14 -14.34
N PHE A 238 12.52 1.27 -13.58
CA PHE A 238 12.28 2.39 -12.67
C PHE A 238 12.94 2.23 -11.29
N ALA A 239 13.37 1.02 -10.93
CA ALA A 239 14.08 0.70 -9.70
C ALA A 239 14.99 -0.52 -9.95
N PRO A 240 16.13 -0.35 -10.62
CA PRO A 240 17.04 -1.44 -10.96
C PRO A 240 17.85 -1.92 -9.75
N TRP A 241 18.31 -3.17 -9.81
CA TRP A 241 19.24 -3.72 -8.83
C TRP A 241 20.68 -3.27 -9.07
N THR A 242 21.36 -2.95 -7.98
CA THR A 242 22.82 -2.85 -7.93
C THR A 242 23.37 -4.06 -7.20
N LEU A 243 24.07 -4.94 -7.94
CA LEU A 243 24.73 -6.10 -7.36
C LEU A 243 26.10 -5.68 -6.80
N VAL A 244 26.34 -5.97 -5.52
CA VAL A 244 27.53 -5.52 -4.81
C VAL A 244 28.39 -6.72 -4.44
N ASN A 245 29.67 -6.72 -4.86
CA ASN A 245 30.64 -7.68 -4.36
C ASN A 245 30.88 -7.41 -2.87
N GLY A 246 30.40 -8.33 -2.02
CA GLY A 246 30.53 -8.25 -0.58
C GLY A 246 31.84 -8.79 -0.03
N GLU A 247 32.71 -9.43 -0.83
CA GLU A 247 33.99 -9.96 -0.35
C GLU A 247 34.94 -8.83 0.06
N ASP A 248 35.04 -7.78 -0.74
CA ASP A 248 35.81 -6.57 -0.38
C ASP A 248 34.90 -5.49 0.22
N LYS A 249 35.08 -5.24 1.52
CA LYS A 249 34.32 -4.23 2.27
C LYS A 249 34.49 -2.82 1.75
N ARG A 250 35.70 -2.45 1.32
CA ARG A 250 36.03 -1.10 0.85
C ARG A 250 35.37 -0.84 -0.50
N ARG A 251 35.48 -1.80 -1.41
CA ARG A 251 34.81 -1.74 -2.71
C ARG A 251 33.30 -1.63 -2.55
N ALA A 252 32.71 -2.46 -1.68
CA ALA A 252 31.28 -2.43 -1.40
C ALA A 252 30.83 -1.04 -0.93
N ASN A 253 31.55 -0.41 0.01
CA ASN A 253 31.21 0.94 0.49
C ASN A 253 31.28 1.98 -0.63
N ILE A 254 32.31 1.94 -1.47
CA ILE A 254 32.45 2.87 -2.62
C ILE A 254 31.29 2.68 -3.59
N VAL A 255 30.97 1.46 -4.01
CA VAL A 255 29.88 1.18 -4.96
C VAL A 255 28.55 1.66 -4.40
N ILE A 256 28.28 1.40 -3.13
CA ILE A 256 27.05 1.84 -2.47
C ILE A 256 26.97 3.36 -2.43
N ALA A 257 28.01 4.04 -1.96
CA ALA A 257 28.02 5.50 -1.88
C ALA A 257 27.89 6.16 -3.26
N GLN A 258 28.61 5.67 -4.27
CA GLN A 258 28.50 6.15 -5.66
C GLN A 258 27.07 5.97 -6.22
N THR A 259 26.47 4.85 -5.96
CA THR A 259 25.10 4.58 -6.42
C THR A 259 24.10 5.52 -5.77
N LEU A 260 24.22 5.76 -4.46
CA LEU A 260 23.35 6.70 -3.74
C LEU A 260 23.54 8.15 -4.22
N VAL A 261 24.78 8.57 -4.45
CA VAL A 261 25.07 9.90 -5.02
C VAL A 261 24.38 10.06 -6.38
N ARG A 262 24.58 9.13 -7.31
CA ARG A 262 23.96 9.18 -8.65
C ARG A 262 22.44 9.16 -8.58
N ALA A 263 21.86 8.34 -7.71
CA ALA A 263 20.42 8.24 -7.53
C ALA A 263 19.84 9.57 -7.06
N LEU A 264 20.43 10.20 -6.04
CA LEU A 264 19.96 11.49 -5.54
C LEU A 264 20.19 12.63 -6.56
N GLU A 265 21.33 12.67 -7.24
CA GLU A 265 21.56 13.67 -8.31
C GLU A 265 20.52 13.55 -9.41
N SER A 266 20.22 12.32 -9.85
CA SER A 266 19.21 12.07 -10.87
C SER A 266 17.80 12.44 -10.40
N ALA A 267 17.44 12.11 -9.16
CA ALA A 267 16.13 12.42 -8.59
C ALA A 267 15.92 13.94 -8.43
N LEU A 268 16.94 14.65 -7.94
CA LEU A 268 16.91 16.10 -7.80
C LEU A 268 16.80 16.80 -9.16
N ALA A 269 17.56 16.36 -10.17
CA ALA A 269 17.47 16.91 -11.52
C ALA A 269 16.06 16.70 -12.14
N ARG A 270 15.44 15.52 -11.94
CA ARG A 270 14.06 15.27 -12.38
C ARG A 270 13.07 16.21 -11.68
N LYS A 271 13.26 16.45 -10.38
CA LYS A 271 12.39 17.35 -9.60
C LYS A 271 12.50 18.79 -10.06
N GLU A 272 13.71 19.27 -10.33
CA GLU A 272 13.96 20.62 -10.86
C GLU A 272 13.35 20.81 -12.25
N ALA A 273 13.49 19.80 -13.13
CA ALA A 273 12.88 19.83 -14.46
C ALA A 273 11.34 19.88 -14.37
N ALA A 274 10.73 19.09 -13.47
CA ALA A 274 9.29 19.11 -13.26
C ALA A 274 8.80 20.45 -12.71
N ASN A 275 9.51 21.05 -11.77
CA ASN A 275 9.18 22.36 -11.22
C ASN A 275 9.28 23.46 -12.28
N SER A 276 10.33 23.41 -13.14
CA SER A 276 10.53 24.35 -14.24
C SER A 276 9.44 24.24 -15.31
N ALA A 277 9.03 23.03 -15.67
CA ALA A 277 7.93 22.78 -16.60
C ALA A 277 6.60 23.32 -16.07
N SER A 278 6.31 23.11 -14.78
CA SER A 278 5.12 23.64 -14.11
C SER A 278 5.11 25.17 -14.10
N ALA A 279 6.26 25.80 -13.81
CA ALA A 279 6.39 27.25 -13.82
C ALA A 279 6.22 27.83 -15.24
N ALA A 280 6.78 27.18 -16.27
CA ALA A 280 6.62 27.58 -17.68
C ALA A 280 5.16 27.47 -18.15
N SER A 281 4.46 26.38 -17.73
CA SER A 281 3.02 26.21 -18.02
C SER A 281 2.18 27.29 -17.33
N ALA A 282 2.48 27.64 -16.08
CA ALA A 282 1.82 28.72 -15.37
C ALA A 282 2.09 30.10 -16.01
N ALA A 283 3.32 30.36 -16.50
CA ALA A 283 3.70 31.59 -17.16
C ALA A 283 3.06 31.73 -18.55
N SER A 284 2.90 30.64 -19.30
CA SER A 284 2.26 30.65 -20.62
C SER A 284 0.74 30.84 -20.57
N SER A 285 0.12 30.70 -19.39
CA SER A 285 -1.29 30.99 -19.15
C SER A 285 -1.58 32.45 -18.82
N VAL A 286 -0.54 33.30 -18.68
CA VAL A 286 -0.67 34.74 -18.47
C VAL A 286 -0.40 35.43 -19.79
N GLU A 287 -1.45 35.80 -20.54
CA GLU A 287 -1.32 36.75 -21.65
C GLU A 287 -0.85 38.12 -21.12
N PRO A 288 0.04 38.84 -21.84
CA PRO A 288 0.49 40.15 -21.42
C PRO A 288 -0.70 41.12 -21.47
N VAL A 289 -1.16 41.54 -20.32
CA VAL A 289 -2.14 42.62 -20.21
C VAL A 289 -1.44 43.92 -20.56
N SER A 290 -1.76 44.49 -21.73
CA SER A 290 -1.46 45.87 -22.05
C SER A 290 -2.17 46.83 -21.10
N PRO A 291 -1.53 47.93 -20.67
CA PRO A 291 -2.13 48.84 -19.69
C PRO A 291 -3.10 49.79 -20.35
N GLU A 292 -4.37 49.49 -20.41
CA GLU A 292 -5.44 50.47 -20.60
C GLU A 292 -6.55 50.25 -19.56
N VAL A 293 -6.82 51.29 -18.80
CA VAL A 293 -7.79 51.48 -17.72
C VAL A 293 -9.09 52.02 -18.33
N PRO A 294 -10.20 52.05 -17.62
CA PRO A 294 -11.07 51.03 -17.00
C PRO A 294 -12.49 51.05 -17.59
N VAL A 295 -13.34 50.14 -17.24
CA VAL A 295 -14.74 50.40 -16.83
C VAL A 295 -15.44 49.06 -16.56
N ASN A 296 -16.10 48.95 -15.40
CA ASN A 296 -17.07 47.97 -14.92
C ASN A 296 -17.71 47.08 -15.98
N SER A 297 -17.43 45.78 -15.87
CA SER A 297 -18.42 44.74 -16.14
C SER A 297 -18.14 43.54 -15.23
N ALA A 298 -19.08 43.25 -14.35
CA ALA A 298 -19.15 42.03 -13.56
C ALA A 298 -19.39 40.87 -14.54
N ASP A 299 -18.33 40.15 -14.87
CA ASP A 299 -18.38 38.79 -15.41
C ASP A 299 -16.98 38.18 -15.26
N GLY A 300 -16.64 37.87 -14.01
CA GLY A 300 -15.48 37.06 -13.69
C GLY A 300 -15.83 35.58 -13.88
N ALA A 301 -15.92 35.13 -15.14
CA ALA A 301 -15.87 33.70 -15.43
C ALA A 301 -14.47 33.20 -15.07
N ALA A 302 -14.30 32.69 -13.85
CA ALA A 302 -13.11 31.94 -13.45
C ALA A 302 -12.90 30.84 -14.50
N LYS A 303 -11.76 30.88 -15.22
CA LYS A 303 -11.37 29.80 -16.14
C LYS A 303 -11.44 28.50 -15.36
N GLN A 304 -12.41 27.65 -15.68
CA GLN A 304 -12.50 26.30 -15.10
C GLN A 304 -11.18 25.58 -15.41
N PRO A 305 -10.55 24.91 -14.41
CA PRO A 305 -9.38 24.10 -14.69
C PRO A 305 -9.70 23.09 -15.79
N PRO A 306 -8.72 22.68 -16.61
CA PRO A 306 -8.94 21.73 -17.68
C PRO A 306 -9.62 20.48 -17.12
N ARG A 307 -10.72 20.07 -17.77
CA ARG A 307 -11.53 18.94 -17.32
C ARG A 307 -10.70 17.68 -17.36
N PHE A 308 -10.52 17.03 -16.22
CA PHE A 308 -9.80 15.74 -16.13
C PHE A 308 -10.59 14.68 -16.91
N ALA A 309 -9.91 13.96 -17.79
CA ALA A 309 -10.46 12.77 -18.44
C ALA A 309 -9.88 11.52 -17.79
N ALA A 310 -10.76 10.69 -17.23
CA ALA A 310 -10.34 9.43 -16.61
C ALA A 310 -9.79 8.46 -17.68
N PRO A 311 -8.93 7.49 -17.27
CA PRO A 311 -8.45 6.45 -18.17
C PRO A 311 -9.59 5.69 -18.86
N ALA A 312 -9.35 5.26 -20.10
CA ALA A 312 -10.36 4.47 -20.83
C ALA A 312 -10.55 3.06 -20.23
N THR A 313 -9.46 2.47 -19.72
CA THR A 313 -9.42 1.10 -19.20
C THR A 313 -8.56 1.03 -17.95
N SER A 314 -8.71 -0.06 -17.18
CA SER A 314 -7.81 -0.48 -16.10
C SER A 314 -7.02 -1.71 -16.54
N ARG A 315 -5.85 -1.94 -15.96
CA ARG A 315 -5.07 -3.19 -16.12
C ARG A 315 -5.63 -4.36 -15.31
N PHE A 316 -6.60 -4.10 -14.43
CA PHE A 316 -7.29 -5.13 -13.64
C PHE A 316 -8.53 -5.63 -14.37
N HIS A 317 -8.93 -6.86 -14.06
CA HIS A 317 -10.16 -7.44 -14.60
C HIS A 317 -11.37 -6.80 -13.90
N LEU A 318 -12.11 -6.01 -14.66
CA LEU A 318 -13.34 -5.35 -14.22
C LEU A 318 -14.55 -6.26 -14.53
N ILE A 319 -15.63 -6.11 -13.76
CA ILE A 319 -16.88 -6.79 -14.08
C ILE A 319 -17.61 -6.07 -15.23
N ASP A 320 -18.31 -6.83 -16.07
CA ASP A 320 -19.05 -6.27 -17.21
C ASP A 320 -20.24 -5.41 -16.77
N ASP A 321 -20.91 -5.82 -15.68
CA ASP A 321 -22.10 -5.18 -15.12
C ASP A 321 -21.75 -4.24 -13.95
N ALA A 322 -20.76 -3.36 -14.13
CA ALA A 322 -20.45 -2.35 -13.10
C ALA A 322 -21.69 -1.48 -12.84
N PRO A 323 -22.01 -1.17 -11.56
CA PRO A 323 -23.18 -0.36 -11.26
C PRO A 323 -23.07 1.05 -11.85
N THR A 324 -24.21 1.66 -12.14
CA THR A 324 -24.32 3.04 -12.61
C THR A 324 -25.35 3.79 -11.77
N LEU A 325 -25.19 5.11 -11.63
CA LEU A 325 -26.19 5.94 -10.94
C LEU A 325 -27.53 5.96 -11.67
N ALA A 326 -27.52 5.80 -12.99
CA ALA A 326 -28.75 5.75 -13.79
C ALA A 326 -29.56 4.47 -13.59
N GLY A 327 -28.93 3.39 -13.14
CA GLY A 327 -29.57 2.09 -12.88
C GLY A 327 -30.18 1.97 -11.48
N VAL A 328 -30.13 3.01 -10.65
CA VAL A 328 -30.60 2.95 -9.26
C VAL A 328 -32.12 3.05 -9.20
N ASP A 329 -32.77 2.10 -8.52
CA ASP A 329 -34.19 2.15 -8.21
C ASP A 329 -34.44 2.85 -6.86
N HIS A 330 -34.81 4.12 -6.93
CA HIS A 330 -35.10 4.95 -5.75
C HIS A 330 -36.46 4.62 -5.08
N SER A 331 -37.28 3.75 -5.66
CA SER A 331 -38.59 3.36 -5.11
C SER A 331 -38.50 2.27 -4.04
N LEU A 332 -37.36 1.62 -3.91
CA LEU A 332 -37.16 0.52 -2.99
C LEU A 332 -37.32 0.95 -1.53
N SER A 333 -38.19 0.28 -0.79
CA SER A 333 -38.53 0.62 0.58
C SER A 333 -38.91 -0.60 1.41
N LEU A 334 -38.90 -0.45 2.73
CA LEU A 334 -39.40 -1.44 3.69
C LEU A 334 -40.41 -0.81 4.64
N SER A 335 -41.46 -1.52 4.96
CA SER A 335 -42.36 -1.14 6.03
C SER A 335 -41.63 -1.12 7.38
N PRO A 336 -42.12 -0.38 8.40
CA PRO A 336 -41.53 -0.39 9.72
C PRO A 336 -41.44 -1.78 10.37
N GLU A 337 -42.43 -2.63 10.12
CA GLU A 337 -42.50 -3.99 10.64
C GLU A 337 -41.46 -4.90 9.97
N GLU A 338 -41.43 -4.93 8.65
CA GLU A 338 -40.42 -5.68 7.89
C GLU A 338 -38.99 -5.26 8.28
N TYR A 339 -38.76 -3.95 8.37
CA TYR A 339 -37.47 -3.42 8.79
C TYR A 339 -37.04 -3.91 10.19
N LYS A 340 -38.00 -3.92 11.15
CA LYS A 340 -37.71 -4.33 12.53
C LYS A 340 -37.33 -5.80 12.62
N ASP A 341 -38.06 -6.65 11.91
CA ASP A 341 -37.87 -8.09 11.94
C ASP A 341 -36.59 -8.51 11.19
N GLU A 342 -36.39 -7.98 9.99
CA GLU A 342 -35.21 -8.21 9.18
C GLU A 342 -33.94 -7.72 9.90
N LEU A 343 -33.97 -6.48 10.43
CA LEU A 343 -32.85 -5.91 11.16
C LEU A 343 -32.44 -6.80 12.34
N LYS A 344 -33.42 -7.21 13.15
CA LYS A 344 -33.16 -8.06 14.32
C LYS A 344 -32.60 -9.42 13.93
N SER A 345 -33.14 -10.04 12.88
CA SER A 345 -32.68 -11.32 12.37
C SER A 345 -31.23 -11.23 11.87
N LEU A 346 -30.94 -10.26 11.00
CA LEU A 346 -29.60 -10.08 10.42
C LEU A 346 -28.55 -9.69 11.47
N GLN A 347 -28.91 -8.84 12.43
CA GLN A 347 -27.99 -8.49 13.51
C GLN A 347 -27.63 -9.70 14.38
N LYS A 348 -28.60 -10.58 14.66
CA LYS A 348 -28.34 -11.82 15.40
C LYS A 348 -27.46 -12.80 14.61
N ARG A 349 -27.67 -12.92 13.30
CA ARG A 349 -26.82 -13.74 12.41
C ARG A 349 -25.40 -13.20 12.35
N LEU A 350 -25.25 -11.90 12.11
CA LEU A 350 -23.94 -11.27 12.03
C LEU A 350 -23.14 -11.43 13.32
N PHE A 351 -23.78 -11.30 14.48
CA PHE A 351 -23.14 -11.52 15.78
C PHE A 351 -22.57 -12.94 15.94
N ARG A 352 -23.27 -13.95 15.41
CA ARG A 352 -22.79 -15.35 15.45
C ARG A 352 -21.65 -15.57 14.46
N LEU A 353 -21.83 -15.08 13.23
CA LEU A 353 -20.81 -15.19 12.18
C LEU A 353 -19.51 -14.48 12.56
N GLU A 354 -19.57 -13.37 13.32
CA GLU A 354 -18.39 -12.70 13.84
C GLU A 354 -17.51 -13.61 14.69
N SER A 355 -18.09 -14.41 15.58
CA SER A 355 -17.33 -15.36 16.40
C SER A 355 -16.58 -16.39 15.55
N ASN A 356 -17.22 -16.90 14.50
CA ASN A 356 -16.62 -17.86 13.58
C ASN A 356 -15.56 -17.20 12.70
N MET A 357 -15.82 -15.97 12.23
CA MET A 357 -14.86 -15.14 11.52
C MET A 357 -13.59 -14.88 12.35
N TYR A 358 -13.75 -14.56 13.65
CA TYR A 358 -12.63 -14.36 14.56
C TYR A 358 -11.80 -15.63 14.72
N GLN A 359 -12.42 -16.79 14.90
CA GLN A 359 -11.74 -18.09 15.03
C GLN A 359 -11.04 -18.49 13.72
N ALA A 360 -11.69 -18.25 12.57
CA ALA A 360 -11.13 -18.47 11.23
C ALA A 360 -10.07 -17.42 10.84
N ARG A 361 -9.89 -16.37 11.66
CA ARG A 361 -8.97 -15.25 11.40
C ARG A 361 -9.21 -14.54 10.07
N ILE A 362 -10.45 -14.53 9.58
CA ILE A 362 -10.80 -13.84 8.33
C ILE A 362 -10.99 -12.36 8.63
N PRO A 363 -10.23 -11.43 8.03
CA PRO A 363 -10.48 -9.99 8.17
C PRO A 363 -11.65 -9.56 7.32
N LEU A 364 -12.54 -8.73 7.88
CA LEU A 364 -13.65 -8.12 7.14
C LEU A 364 -13.41 -6.61 7.05
N MET A 365 -13.45 -6.08 5.84
CA MET A 365 -13.31 -4.66 5.57
C MET A 365 -14.57 -4.16 4.86
N VAL A 366 -15.26 -3.21 5.49
CA VAL A 366 -16.50 -2.63 4.96
C VAL A 366 -16.31 -1.14 4.80
N MET A 367 -16.37 -0.64 3.58
CA MET A 367 -16.28 0.79 3.35
C MET A 367 -17.58 1.40 2.86
N TYR A 368 -17.78 2.65 3.26
CA TYR A 368 -18.94 3.45 2.94
C TYR A 368 -18.54 4.73 2.24
N GLU A 369 -18.86 4.82 0.96
CA GLU A 369 -18.87 6.05 0.18
C GLU A 369 -20.31 6.45 -0.14
N GLY A 370 -20.54 7.65 -0.64
CA GLY A 370 -21.87 8.11 -1.02
C GLY A 370 -22.07 9.59 -0.76
N TRP A 371 -23.17 10.10 -1.26
CA TRP A 371 -23.55 11.52 -1.14
C TRP A 371 -23.61 12.00 0.29
N ASP A 372 -23.46 13.32 0.49
CA ASP A 372 -23.72 13.92 1.77
C ASP A 372 -25.20 13.76 2.12
N ALA A 373 -25.48 13.52 3.41
CA ALA A 373 -26.79 13.13 3.94
C ALA A 373 -27.38 11.80 3.41
N ALA A 374 -26.69 11.01 2.56
CA ALA A 374 -27.20 9.73 2.08
C ALA A 374 -27.49 8.71 3.19
N GLY A 375 -26.78 8.76 4.31
CA GLY A 375 -27.06 7.90 5.47
C GLY A 375 -25.95 6.95 5.87
N LYS A 376 -24.71 7.19 5.44
CA LYS A 376 -23.50 6.42 5.77
C LYS A 376 -23.41 6.09 7.27
N GLY A 377 -23.35 7.09 8.14
CA GLY A 377 -23.22 6.88 9.58
C GLY A 377 -24.40 6.11 10.21
N GLY A 378 -25.58 6.15 9.60
CA GLY A 378 -26.74 5.37 10.02
C GLY A 378 -26.59 3.87 9.69
N ASN A 379 -25.97 3.53 8.56
CA ASN A 379 -25.62 2.16 8.18
C ASN A 379 -24.49 1.64 9.09
N ILE A 380 -23.40 2.38 9.20
CA ILE A 380 -22.24 2.05 10.06
C ILE A 380 -22.71 1.71 11.48
N LYS A 381 -23.59 2.55 12.06
CA LYS A 381 -24.14 2.32 13.39
C LYS A 381 -24.87 0.97 13.51
N ARG A 382 -25.64 0.53 12.49
CA ARG A 382 -26.40 -0.75 12.53
C ARG A 382 -25.48 -1.94 12.41
N VAL A 383 -24.42 -1.84 11.63
CA VAL A 383 -23.38 -2.87 11.56
C VAL A 383 -22.62 -2.95 12.88
N ALA A 384 -22.13 -1.83 13.39
CA ALA A 384 -21.39 -1.79 14.65
C ALA A 384 -22.20 -2.30 15.86
N GLN A 385 -23.51 -2.07 15.88
CA GLN A 385 -24.41 -2.60 16.90
C GLN A 385 -24.59 -4.12 16.87
N SER A 386 -24.13 -4.79 15.80
CA SER A 386 -24.21 -6.23 15.60
C SER A 386 -22.91 -6.95 15.93
N LEU A 387 -21.88 -6.24 16.35
CA LEU A 387 -20.52 -6.72 16.55
C LEU A 387 -20.07 -6.51 18.00
N ASP A 388 -19.16 -7.36 18.49
CA ASP A 388 -18.45 -7.11 19.75
C ASP A 388 -17.60 -5.83 19.60
N ALA A 389 -17.71 -4.92 20.54
CA ALA A 389 -17.00 -3.63 20.49
C ALA A 389 -15.46 -3.77 20.45
N ARG A 390 -14.91 -4.93 20.81
CA ARG A 390 -13.48 -5.25 20.77
C ARG A 390 -13.04 -5.78 19.41
N ALA A 391 -13.98 -6.26 18.58
CA ALA A 391 -13.69 -6.92 17.32
C ALA A 391 -13.78 -6.01 16.11
N TYR A 392 -14.17 -4.75 16.27
CA TYR A 392 -14.21 -3.80 15.15
C TYR A 392 -13.53 -2.46 15.46
N THR A 393 -13.09 -1.81 14.40
CA THR A 393 -12.61 -0.42 14.45
C THR A 393 -13.28 0.38 13.34
N ILE A 394 -13.79 1.58 13.69
CA ILE A 394 -14.29 2.52 12.69
C ILE A 394 -13.17 3.50 12.36
N PHE A 395 -12.85 3.61 11.07
CA PHE A 395 -11.82 4.49 10.53
C PHE A 395 -12.47 5.65 9.76
N PRO A 396 -12.63 6.83 10.39
CA PRO A 396 -13.05 8.02 9.65
C PRO A 396 -11.90 8.51 8.77
N SER A 397 -12.23 9.02 7.57
CA SER A 397 -11.27 9.59 6.63
C SER A 397 -11.50 11.09 6.46
N PRO A 398 -11.09 11.93 7.43
CA PRO A 398 -11.10 13.38 7.31
C PRO A 398 -10.03 13.85 6.31
N ALA A 399 -9.96 15.17 6.08
CA ALA A 399 -8.85 15.77 5.34
C ALA A 399 -7.50 15.28 5.88
N PRO A 400 -6.52 15.01 5.00
CA PRO A 400 -5.24 14.45 5.41
C PRO A 400 -4.46 15.45 6.28
N THR A 401 -3.80 14.92 7.31
CA THR A 401 -2.87 15.67 8.17
C THR A 401 -1.55 15.94 7.45
N ALA A 402 -0.75 16.89 7.97
CA ALA A 402 0.57 17.18 7.38
C ALA A 402 1.50 15.95 7.27
N PRO A 403 1.59 15.04 8.27
CA PRO A 403 2.31 13.78 8.09
C PRO A 403 1.73 12.90 6.98
N GLU A 404 0.41 12.79 6.86
CA GLU A 404 -0.23 12.00 5.80
C GLU A 404 0.02 12.59 4.41
N LEU A 405 0.02 13.92 4.28
CA LEU A 405 0.39 14.61 3.03
C LEU A 405 1.86 14.43 2.64
N ALA A 406 2.75 14.16 3.59
CA ALA A 406 4.16 13.90 3.33
C ALA A 406 4.44 12.46 2.85
N HIS A 407 3.42 11.61 2.77
CA HIS A 407 3.51 10.22 2.31
C HIS A 407 2.62 9.99 1.08
N PRO A 408 2.74 8.85 0.38
CA PRO A 408 1.80 8.45 -0.66
C PRO A 408 0.37 8.37 -0.12
N HIS A 409 -0.64 8.67 -0.95
CA HIS A 409 -2.04 8.80 -0.49
C HIS A 409 -2.61 7.53 0.17
N LEU A 410 -2.15 6.32 -0.23
CA LEU A 410 -2.58 5.06 0.37
C LEU A 410 -1.88 4.75 1.70
N TRP A 411 -0.80 5.45 2.05
CA TRP A 411 -0.06 5.22 3.28
C TRP A 411 -0.94 5.28 4.53
N ARG A 412 -1.83 6.26 4.63
CA ARG A 412 -2.72 6.44 5.77
C ARG A 412 -3.69 5.29 5.97
N TYR A 413 -4.01 4.53 4.92
CA TYR A 413 -4.88 3.37 4.97
C TYR A 413 -4.09 2.10 5.27
N TRP A 414 -2.91 1.94 4.71
CA TRP A 414 -2.00 0.86 5.06
C TRP A 414 -1.64 0.84 6.54
N THR A 415 -1.54 1.99 7.18
CA THR A 415 -1.26 2.13 8.62
C THR A 415 -2.47 1.89 9.51
N ARG A 416 -3.68 1.74 8.94
CA ARG A 416 -4.97 1.63 9.64
C ARG A 416 -5.79 0.43 9.20
N LEU A 417 -5.15 -0.71 8.99
CA LEU A 417 -5.83 -1.96 8.66
C LEU A 417 -6.29 -2.68 9.93
N PRO A 418 -7.40 -3.45 9.88
CA PRO A 418 -7.78 -4.33 10.97
C PRO A 418 -6.82 -5.52 11.02
N LYS A 419 -6.62 -6.11 12.19
CA LYS A 419 -5.95 -7.40 12.34
C LYS A 419 -6.82 -8.52 11.77
N ALA A 420 -6.22 -9.61 11.28
CA ALA A 420 -6.96 -10.80 10.86
C ALA A 420 -7.94 -11.27 11.93
N GLY A 421 -9.16 -11.61 11.54
CA GLY A 421 -10.27 -11.94 12.44
C GLY A 421 -11.02 -10.74 13.02
N HIS A 422 -10.71 -9.52 12.59
CA HIS A 422 -11.38 -8.29 13.04
C HIS A 422 -12.04 -7.54 11.89
N VAL A 423 -12.93 -6.61 12.23
CA VAL A 423 -13.69 -5.81 11.27
C VAL A 423 -13.13 -4.38 11.20
N GLY A 424 -12.78 -3.93 10.01
CA GLY A 424 -12.50 -2.53 9.71
C GLY A 424 -13.71 -1.89 9.01
N ILE A 425 -14.27 -0.82 9.57
CA ILE A 425 -15.36 -0.07 8.97
C ILE A 425 -14.83 1.31 8.58
N TYR A 426 -14.87 1.65 7.29
CA TYR A 426 -14.33 2.91 6.79
C TYR A 426 -15.47 3.88 6.47
N ASP A 427 -15.55 5.00 7.21
CA ASP A 427 -16.45 6.13 6.91
C ASP A 427 -15.70 7.10 6.01
N ARG A 428 -15.98 7.03 4.71
CA ARG A 428 -15.14 7.45 3.60
C ARG A 428 -13.82 6.65 3.56
N SER A 429 -13.13 6.68 2.42
CA SER A 429 -12.03 5.76 2.18
C SER A 429 -10.96 6.33 1.26
N TRP A 430 -10.11 5.48 0.73
CA TRP A 430 -9.10 5.80 -0.29
C TRP A 430 -9.67 6.34 -1.59
N TYR A 431 -10.97 6.18 -1.81
CA TYR A 431 -11.67 6.75 -2.95
C TYR A 431 -11.81 8.27 -2.91
N GLY A 432 -11.54 8.91 -1.78
CA GLY A 432 -11.40 10.37 -1.70
C GLY A 432 -10.46 10.94 -2.75
N ARG A 433 -9.41 10.18 -3.15
CA ARG A 433 -8.45 10.55 -4.22
C ARG A 433 -9.14 10.80 -5.56
N VAL A 434 -10.05 9.93 -5.96
CA VAL A 434 -10.73 10.00 -7.27
C VAL A 434 -12.11 10.69 -7.19
N LEU A 435 -12.55 11.06 -6.00
CA LEU A 435 -13.78 11.82 -5.72
C LEU A 435 -13.46 13.26 -5.33
N VAL A 436 -13.40 13.56 -4.04
CA VAL A 436 -13.23 14.94 -3.55
C VAL A 436 -11.92 15.57 -4.02
N GLU A 437 -10.80 14.84 -4.04
CA GLU A 437 -9.52 15.42 -4.46
C GLU A 437 -9.49 15.69 -5.98
N ARG A 438 -10.22 14.90 -6.77
CA ARG A 438 -10.44 15.14 -8.20
C ARG A 438 -11.31 16.39 -8.42
N VAL A 439 -12.46 16.45 -7.77
CA VAL A 439 -13.46 17.51 -7.99
C VAL A 439 -12.97 18.86 -7.47
N GLU A 440 -12.24 18.87 -6.37
CA GLU A 440 -11.66 20.08 -5.76
C GLU A 440 -10.29 20.45 -6.34
N GLY A 441 -9.70 19.62 -7.22
CA GLY A 441 -8.40 19.88 -7.83
C GLY A 441 -7.21 19.74 -6.88
N TYR A 442 -7.32 18.92 -5.83
CA TYR A 442 -6.23 18.70 -4.87
C TYR A 442 -5.18 17.71 -5.35
N ALA A 443 -5.48 16.94 -6.41
CA ALA A 443 -4.55 16.02 -7.04
C ALA A 443 -4.33 16.41 -8.50
N SER A 444 -3.08 16.29 -8.99
CA SER A 444 -2.79 16.57 -10.41
C SER A 444 -3.41 15.52 -11.33
N PRO A 445 -3.68 15.86 -12.62
CA PRO A 445 -4.24 14.93 -13.59
C PRO A 445 -3.43 13.63 -13.73
N GLU A 446 -2.10 13.71 -13.68
CA GLU A 446 -1.20 12.56 -13.77
C GLU A 446 -1.40 11.63 -12.59
N ARG A 447 -1.47 12.18 -11.35
CA ARG A 447 -1.71 11.40 -10.13
C ARG A 447 -3.11 10.81 -10.09
N LEU A 448 -4.10 11.50 -10.63
CA LEU A 448 -5.48 10.99 -10.76
C LEU A 448 -5.55 9.82 -11.74
N THR A 449 -4.83 9.91 -12.87
CA THR A 449 -4.79 8.82 -13.86
C THR A 449 -4.24 7.52 -13.25
N GLN A 450 -3.21 7.62 -12.43
CA GLN A 450 -2.58 6.48 -11.75
C GLN A 450 -3.45 5.92 -10.61
N ALA A 451 -4.21 6.79 -9.93
CA ALA A 451 -4.90 6.46 -8.68
C ALA A 451 -5.91 5.30 -8.80
N TYR A 452 -6.58 5.14 -9.93
CA TYR A 452 -7.54 4.04 -10.12
C TYR A 452 -6.86 2.68 -10.03
N ASP A 453 -5.73 2.52 -10.73
CA ASP A 453 -4.98 1.28 -10.71
C ASP A 453 -4.19 1.08 -9.40
N GLU A 454 -3.72 2.16 -8.76
CA GLU A 454 -3.13 2.11 -7.41
C GLU A 454 -4.14 1.60 -6.36
N ILE A 455 -5.38 2.08 -6.44
CA ILE A 455 -6.50 1.64 -5.59
C ILE A 455 -6.81 0.17 -5.85
N ASN A 456 -6.95 -0.24 -7.11
CA ASN A 456 -7.23 -1.63 -7.46
C ASN A 456 -6.10 -2.57 -6.99
N ALA A 457 -4.83 -2.13 -7.08
CA ALA A 457 -3.69 -2.89 -6.58
C ALA A 457 -3.73 -3.04 -5.05
N PHE A 458 -4.04 -1.95 -4.33
CA PHE A 458 -4.21 -1.97 -2.88
C PHE A 458 -5.32 -2.95 -2.46
N GLU A 459 -6.48 -2.87 -3.09
CA GLU A 459 -7.60 -3.76 -2.83
C GLU A 459 -7.26 -5.22 -3.15
N LYS A 460 -6.51 -5.45 -4.23
CA LYS A 460 -6.01 -6.79 -4.60
C LYS A 460 -5.10 -7.37 -3.52
N ASP A 461 -4.18 -6.58 -2.99
CA ASP A 461 -3.29 -7.00 -1.90
C ASP A 461 -4.08 -7.37 -0.63
N LEU A 462 -5.15 -6.63 -0.32
CA LEU A 462 -6.03 -6.95 0.82
C LEU A 462 -6.80 -8.26 0.60
N VAL A 463 -7.34 -8.47 -0.59
CA VAL A 463 -8.04 -9.71 -0.94
C VAL A 463 -7.08 -10.90 -1.00
N ASP A 464 -5.88 -10.73 -1.53
CA ASP A 464 -4.83 -11.75 -1.55
C ASP A 464 -4.31 -12.10 -0.15
N TRP A 465 -4.36 -11.15 0.80
CA TRP A 465 -4.14 -11.42 2.21
C TRP A 465 -5.23 -12.31 2.81
N GLY A 466 -6.41 -12.36 2.22
CA GLY A 466 -7.58 -13.13 2.64
C GLY A 466 -8.69 -12.28 3.24
N ALA A 467 -8.66 -10.96 3.06
CA ALA A 467 -9.73 -10.09 3.53
C ALA A 467 -10.99 -10.22 2.65
N ILE A 468 -12.14 -10.22 3.31
CA ILE A 468 -13.43 -9.94 2.66
C ILE A 468 -13.55 -8.42 2.57
N LEU A 469 -13.58 -7.89 1.35
CA LEU A 469 -13.68 -6.45 1.11
C LEU A 469 -15.03 -6.10 0.47
N LEU A 470 -15.84 -5.31 1.17
CA LEU A 470 -17.15 -4.85 0.71
C LEU A 470 -17.14 -3.34 0.51
N LYS A 471 -17.49 -2.91 -0.71
CA LYS A 471 -17.53 -1.51 -1.12
C LYS A 471 -18.95 -1.04 -1.30
N PHE A 472 -19.44 -0.20 -0.39
CA PHE A 472 -20.79 0.35 -0.44
C PHE A 472 -20.78 1.80 -0.93
N TRP A 473 -21.56 2.04 -2.00
CA TRP A 473 -21.97 3.37 -2.37
C TRP A 473 -23.40 3.62 -1.85
N VAL A 474 -23.55 4.58 -0.93
CA VAL A 474 -24.86 4.94 -0.38
C VAL A 474 -25.47 6.02 -1.27
N GLU A 475 -26.42 5.60 -2.10
CA GLU A 475 -27.08 6.46 -3.07
C GLU A 475 -28.32 7.10 -2.48
N VAL A 476 -28.56 8.35 -2.82
CA VAL A 476 -29.78 9.09 -2.49
C VAL A 476 -30.14 10.01 -3.64
N SER A 477 -31.40 10.10 -3.98
CA SER A 477 -31.88 11.00 -5.01
C SER A 477 -31.61 12.46 -4.66
N PRO A 478 -31.37 13.34 -5.65
CA PRO A 478 -31.12 14.76 -5.39
C PRO A 478 -32.24 15.44 -4.60
N ASP A 479 -33.48 15.05 -4.84
CA ASP A 479 -34.66 15.62 -4.13
C ASP A 479 -34.70 15.19 -2.67
N GLU A 480 -34.47 13.91 -2.37
CA GLU A 480 -34.42 13.40 -1.02
C GLU A 480 -33.18 13.95 -0.27
N GLN A 481 -32.04 14.14 -0.96
CA GLN A 481 -30.86 14.77 -0.37
C GLN A 481 -31.20 16.22 0.08
N LEU A 482 -31.83 17.00 -0.80
CA LEU A 482 -32.26 18.36 -0.48
C LEU A 482 -33.19 18.39 0.73
N ARG A 483 -34.23 17.54 0.72
CA ARG A 483 -35.17 17.42 1.84
C ARG A 483 -34.44 17.12 3.16
N ARG A 484 -33.39 16.27 3.12
CA ARG A 484 -32.58 15.94 4.30
C ARG A 484 -31.70 17.09 4.75
N PHE A 485 -31.19 17.91 3.84
CA PHE A 485 -30.43 19.12 4.17
C PHE A 485 -31.32 20.13 4.90
N GLU A 486 -32.49 20.41 4.37
CA GLU A 486 -33.49 21.30 4.96
C GLU A 486 -33.95 20.80 6.35
N GLU A 487 -34.20 19.49 6.48
CA GLU A 487 -34.52 18.87 7.79
C GLU A 487 -33.39 19.05 8.80
N ARG A 488 -32.12 18.92 8.39
CA ARG A 488 -30.98 19.14 9.29
C ARG A 488 -30.85 20.60 9.69
N GLN A 489 -31.04 21.51 8.74
CA GLN A 489 -30.93 22.94 8.95
C GLN A 489 -32.04 23.49 9.91
N SER A 490 -33.25 22.98 9.77
CA SER A 490 -34.38 23.35 10.59
C SER A 490 -34.42 22.71 11.99
N ASN A 491 -33.67 21.62 12.22
CA ASN A 491 -33.67 20.89 13.48
C ASN A 491 -32.45 21.23 14.34
N PRO A 492 -32.58 21.97 15.47
CA PRO A 492 -31.45 22.37 16.32
C PRO A 492 -30.56 21.21 16.78
N ALA A 493 -31.14 19.99 16.97
CA ALA A 493 -30.37 18.79 17.36
C ALA A 493 -29.57 18.18 16.20
N LYS A 494 -29.78 18.63 14.96
CA LYS A 494 -29.14 18.12 13.76
C LYS A 494 -28.32 19.15 12.99
N GLN A 495 -28.41 20.44 13.34
CA GLN A 495 -27.71 21.53 12.64
C GLN A 495 -26.20 21.33 12.56
N TRP A 496 -25.58 20.74 13.58
CA TRP A 496 -24.16 20.40 13.56
C TRP A 496 -23.73 19.38 12.49
N LYS A 497 -24.69 18.73 11.82
CA LYS A 497 -24.45 17.74 10.75
C LYS A 497 -24.51 18.33 9.35
N ILE A 498 -24.76 19.61 9.21
CA ILE A 498 -24.76 20.30 7.93
C ILE A 498 -23.75 21.44 7.97
N THR A 499 -22.95 21.53 6.94
CA THR A 499 -21.88 22.51 6.79
C THR A 499 -21.98 23.20 5.43
N ASP A 500 -21.26 24.29 5.25
CA ASP A 500 -21.17 24.97 3.95
C ASP A 500 -20.57 24.06 2.87
N ASP A 501 -19.73 23.09 3.28
CA ASP A 501 -19.17 22.10 2.37
C ASP A 501 -20.23 21.18 1.76
N ASP A 502 -21.26 20.79 2.53
CA ASP A 502 -22.37 19.98 2.01
C ASP A 502 -23.11 20.71 0.87
N TRP A 503 -23.36 22.02 1.03
CA TRP A 503 -24.00 22.84 -0.01
C TRP A 503 -23.10 23.04 -1.22
N ARG A 504 -21.82 23.33 -1.01
CA ARG A 504 -20.83 23.46 -2.10
C ARG A 504 -20.69 22.15 -2.90
N ASN A 505 -20.67 21.01 -2.24
CA ASN A 505 -20.61 19.71 -2.90
C ASN A 505 -21.86 19.47 -3.76
N ARG A 506 -23.04 19.91 -3.30
CA ARG A 506 -24.28 19.81 -4.08
C ARG A 506 -24.24 20.71 -5.33
N GLU A 507 -23.66 21.91 -5.27
CA GLU A 507 -23.48 22.77 -6.46
C GLU A 507 -22.61 22.10 -7.52
N LYS A 508 -21.65 21.25 -7.10
CA LYS A 508 -20.75 20.48 -7.98
C LYS A 508 -21.31 19.08 -8.32
N TYR A 509 -22.61 18.86 -8.16
CA TYR A 509 -23.25 17.56 -8.43
C TYR A 509 -22.87 16.94 -9.79
N PRO A 510 -22.85 17.68 -10.93
CA PRO A 510 -22.48 17.11 -12.23
C PRO A 510 -21.05 16.58 -12.25
N GLN A 511 -20.09 17.29 -11.62
CA GLN A 511 -18.69 16.89 -11.55
C GLN A 511 -18.49 15.66 -10.67
N TYR A 512 -19.19 15.61 -9.52
CA TYR A 512 -19.20 14.42 -8.65
C TYR A 512 -19.83 13.24 -9.34
N LYS A 513 -20.96 13.41 -10.08
CA LYS A 513 -21.59 12.35 -10.83
C LYS A 513 -20.63 11.71 -11.84
N GLU A 514 -19.91 12.53 -12.61
CA GLU A 514 -18.89 12.04 -13.56
C GLU A 514 -17.78 11.26 -12.83
N ALA A 515 -17.29 11.79 -11.71
CA ALA A 515 -16.25 11.14 -10.93
C ALA A 515 -16.70 9.79 -10.34
N ILE A 516 -17.96 9.68 -9.91
CA ILE A 516 -18.56 8.46 -9.38
C ILE A 516 -18.73 7.40 -10.48
N GLU A 517 -19.24 7.80 -11.65
CA GLU A 517 -19.40 6.88 -12.78
C GLU A 517 -18.03 6.33 -13.24
N ASP A 518 -17.00 7.18 -13.31
CA ASP A 518 -15.64 6.74 -13.61
C ASP A 518 -15.09 5.80 -12.51
N MET A 519 -15.36 6.12 -11.25
CA MET A 519 -14.97 5.27 -10.11
C MET A 519 -15.61 3.87 -10.24
N PHE A 520 -16.91 3.77 -10.47
CA PHE A 520 -17.58 2.49 -10.65
C PHE A 520 -17.00 1.72 -11.85
N ARG A 521 -16.88 2.38 -12.98
CA ARG A 521 -16.37 1.79 -14.21
C ARG A 521 -14.94 1.26 -14.10
N LEU A 522 -14.04 1.98 -13.40
CA LEU A 522 -12.60 1.67 -13.34
C LEU A 522 -12.18 0.86 -12.13
N THR A 523 -13.06 0.72 -11.14
CA THR A 523 -12.70 0.04 -9.89
C THR A 523 -13.71 -1.02 -9.44
N SER A 524 -14.76 -1.34 -10.22
CA SER A 524 -15.56 -2.54 -9.98
C SER A 524 -14.81 -3.77 -10.49
N THR A 525 -13.85 -4.22 -9.73
CA THR A 525 -13.05 -5.40 -10.06
C THR A 525 -13.80 -6.68 -9.74
N SER A 526 -13.42 -7.79 -10.39
CA SER A 526 -14.03 -9.11 -10.14
C SER A 526 -13.81 -9.62 -8.70
N PHE A 527 -12.81 -9.12 -8.01
CA PHE A 527 -12.51 -9.49 -6.61
C PHE A 527 -13.07 -8.50 -5.57
N ALA A 528 -13.44 -7.28 -5.98
CA ALA A 528 -14.04 -6.26 -5.11
C ALA A 528 -14.97 -5.33 -5.91
N PRO A 529 -16.17 -5.78 -6.29
CA PRO A 529 -17.14 -4.96 -7.00
C PRO A 529 -17.79 -3.91 -6.10
N TRP A 530 -18.26 -2.82 -6.68
CA TRP A 530 -19.10 -1.85 -6.00
C TRP A 530 -20.51 -2.36 -5.80
N ILE A 531 -21.10 -2.04 -4.65
CA ILE A 531 -22.46 -2.40 -4.28
C ILE A 531 -23.22 -1.11 -3.93
N ILE A 532 -24.28 -0.80 -4.67
CA ILE A 532 -25.11 0.35 -4.37
C ILE A 532 -26.09 0.01 -3.24
N LEU A 533 -26.24 0.93 -2.30
CA LEU A 533 -27.26 0.92 -1.26
C LEU A 533 -28.26 2.05 -1.55
N GLU A 534 -29.42 1.70 -2.07
CA GLU A 534 -30.51 2.63 -2.36
C GLU A 534 -31.06 3.19 -1.03
N SER A 535 -30.85 4.48 -0.79
CA SER A 535 -31.06 5.06 0.53
C SER A 535 -32.12 6.15 0.60
N ASP A 536 -32.97 6.30 -0.40
CA ASP A 536 -34.17 7.14 -0.26
C ASP A 536 -35.03 6.62 0.89
N ASP A 537 -35.20 5.30 1.00
CA ASP A 537 -35.58 4.67 2.26
C ASP A 537 -34.35 4.16 3.03
N LYS A 538 -34.01 4.86 4.10
CA LYS A 538 -32.88 4.48 4.99
C LYS A 538 -33.03 3.09 5.62
N ARG A 539 -34.26 2.55 5.73
CA ARG A 539 -34.52 1.23 6.29
C ARG A 539 -34.06 0.17 5.30
N TYR A 540 -34.43 0.33 4.03
CA TYR A 540 -34.01 -0.55 2.95
C TYR A 540 -32.47 -0.63 2.85
N ALA A 541 -31.79 0.51 2.74
CA ALA A 541 -30.33 0.58 2.65
C ALA A 541 -29.62 -0.14 3.81
N ARG A 542 -30.10 0.00 5.04
CA ARG A 542 -29.54 -0.63 6.23
C ARG A 542 -29.68 -2.15 6.23
N VAL A 543 -30.86 -2.63 5.81
CA VAL A 543 -31.11 -4.08 5.69
C VAL A 543 -30.29 -4.67 4.56
N LYS A 544 -30.24 -4.01 3.40
CA LYS A 544 -29.41 -4.44 2.26
C LYS A 544 -27.94 -4.55 2.64
N ALA A 545 -27.38 -3.56 3.35
CA ALA A 545 -25.99 -3.60 3.81
C ALA A 545 -25.71 -4.79 4.72
N LEU A 546 -26.56 -5.01 5.74
CA LEU A 546 -26.40 -6.15 6.66
C LEU A 546 -26.57 -7.50 5.94
N ARG A 547 -27.54 -7.61 5.04
CA ARG A 547 -27.77 -8.82 4.24
C ARG A 547 -26.56 -9.15 3.38
N THR A 548 -25.97 -8.15 2.74
CA THR A 548 -24.74 -8.30 1.95
C THR A 548 -23.54 -8.75 2.80
N ILE A 549 -23.37 -8.16 3.99
CA ILE A 549 -22.27 -8.56 4.90
C ILE A 549 -22.45 -10.01 5.36
N VAL A 550 -23.67 -10.39 5.77
CA VAL A 550 -23.99 -11.76 6.20
C VAL A 550 -23.71 -12.74 5.05
N ALA A 551 -24.22 -12.46 3.85
CA ALA A 551 -24.01 -13.32 2.67
C ALA A 551 -22.51 -13.48 2.35
N ALA A 552 -21.73 -12.40 2.37
CA ALA A 552 -20.29 -12.47 2.10
C ALA A 552 -19.52 -13.32 3.12
N LEU A 553 -19.92 -13.32 4.39
CA LEU A 553 -19.33 -14.17 5.42
C LEU A 553 -19.72 -15.65 5.20
N GLU A 554 -20.97 -15.92 4.82
CA GLU A 554 -21.45 -17.27 4.50
C GLU A 554 -20.79 -17.83 3.23
N ASP A 555 -20.63 -17.02 2.18
CA ASP A 555 -19.90 -17.39 0.96
C ASP A 555 -18.42 -17.71 1.22
N ALA A 556 -17.84 -17.11 2.27
CA ALA A 556 -16.49 -17.46 2.75
C ALA A 556 -16.45 -18.79 3.55
N GLY A 557 -17.56 -19.52 3.62
CA GLY A 557 -17.67 -20.83 4.30
C GLY A 557 -17.91 -20.74 5.80
N LEU A 558 -18.27 -19.56 6.33
CA LEU A 558 -18.66 -19.43 7.73
C LEU A 558 -20.15 -19.80 7.87
N SER A 559 -20.48 -20.62 8.83
CA SER A 559 -21.85 -21.03 9.15
C SER A 559 -22.34 -20.37 10.43
N ASP A 560 -23.68 -20.23 10.56
CA ASP A 560 -24.39 -19.64 11.70
C ASP A 560 -24.21 -20.48 13.00
#